data_9e4e8d27e7aa07c073f15579cf74cfc7
#
_entry.id   9e4e8d27e7aa07c073f15579cf74cfc7
#
_cell.length_a   1.000
_cell.length_b   1.000
_cell.length_c   1.000
_cell.angle_alpha   90.00
_cell.angle_beta   90.00
_cell.angle_gamma   90.00
#
_symmetry.space_group_name_H-M   'P 1'
#
loop_
_entity.id
_entity.type
_entity.pdbx_description
1 polymer ?
#
loop_
_entity_poly.entity_id
_entity_poly.type
_entity_poly.pdbx_seq_one_letter_code
_entity_poly.pdbx_strand_id
1 'polypeptide(L)'
;MKLNSMQVKQTLNQMEAHVLPDDHPAVMQFTDIFGDHTFFLDQSGLKVLEPTEAPELGMQSGEVVSLADWTDATLTSLRPHEPELTGTIITFPKASH
;
A
#
# COMPACT_ATOMS: atom_id res chain seq x y z
N MET A 1 4.93 -3.59 4.55
CA MET A 1 5.38 -2.42 5.33
C MET A 1 4.20 -1.84 6.09
N LYS A 2 4.34 -1.69 7.38
CA LYS A 2 3.32 -1.00 8.19
C LYS A 2 3.66 0.47 8.25
N LEU A 3 2.66 1.32 8.08
CA LEU A 3 2.82 2.77 8.03
C LEU A 3 2.20 3.42 9.26
N ASN A 4 2.81 4.49 9.75
CA ASN A 4 2.18 5.32 10.76
C ASN A 4 1.20 6.31 10.12
N SER A 5 0.47 7.07 10.94
CA SER A 5 -0.57 7.98 10.45
C SER A 5 -0.03 9.02 9.47
N MET A 6 1.16 9.55 9.73
CA MET A 6 1.77 10.55 8.85
C MET A 6 2.15 9.94 7.52
N GLN A 7 2.74 8.74 7.53
CA GLN A 7 3.10 8.04 6.30
C GLN A 7 1.88 7.68 5.46
N VAL A 8 0.78 7.29 6.11
CA VAL A 8 -0.48 7.04 5.40
C VAL A 8 -0.95 8.30 4.69
N LYS A 9 -0.94 9.45 5.38
CA LYS A 9 -1.32 10.72 4.76
C LYS A 9 -0.43 11.06 3.59
N GLN A 10 0.88 10.88 3.72
CA GLN A 10 1.83 11.15 2.66
C GLN A 10 1.58 10.25 1.46
N THR A 11 1.26 8.99 1.71
CA THR A 11 0.92 8.03 0.64
C THR A 11 -0.34 8.48 -0.10
N LEU A 12 -1.40 8.83 0.63
CA LEU A 12 -2.66 9.23 0.01
C LEU A 12 -2.58 10.58 -0.71
N ASN A 13 -1.55 11.39 -0.43
CA ASN A 13 -1.28 12.59 -1.21
C ASN A 13 -0.59 12.30 -2.54
N GLN A 14 -0.01 11.12 -2.69
CA GLN A 14 0.78 10.76 -3.87
C GLN A 14 0.10 9.72 -4.76
N MET A 15 -0.92 9.03 -4.25
CA MET A 15 -1.70 8.09 -5.04
C MET A 15 -3.15 8.13 -4.61
N GLU A 16 -4.06 7.87 -5.56
CA GLU A 16 -5.48 7.78 -5.25
C GLU A 16 -5.79 6.39 -4.72
N ALA A 17 -6.10 6.30 -3.43
CA ALA A 17 -6.41 5.04 -2.79
C ALA A 17 -7.15 5.29 -1.49
N HIS A 18 -7.73 4.22 -0.95
CA HIS A 18 -8.31 4.21 0.38
C HIS A 18 -7.49 3.28 1.26
N VAL A 19 -7.11 3.75 2.45
CA VAL A 19 -6.43 2.90 3.42
C VAL A 19 -7.45 2.06 4.16
N LEU A 20 -7.13 0.79 4.40
CA LEU A 20 -7.95 -0.08 5.25
C LEU A 20 -7.48 0.07 6.70
N PRO A 21 -8.39 0.39 7.64
CA PRO A 21 -8.01 0.42 9.05
C PRO A 21 -7.63 -0.97 9.55
N ASP A 22 -6.75 -1.01 10.55
CA ASP A 22 -6.21 -2.29 11.05
C ASP A 22 -7.29 -3.21 11.61
N ASP A 23 -8.41 -2.66 12.09
CA ASP A 23 -9.52 -3.45 12.62
C ASP A 23 -10.53 -3.88 11.56
N HIS A 24 -10.28 -3.55 10.29
CA HIS A 24 -11.17 -3.97 9.20
C HIS A 24 -11.11 -5.49 9.04
N PRO A 25 -12.26 -6.18 8.91
CA PRO A 25 -12.25 -7.65 8.83
C PRO A 25 -11.39 -8.21 7.70
N ALA A 26 -11.33 -7.52 6.57
CA ALA A 26 -10.52 -7.96 5.43
C ALA A 26 -9.02 -7.91 5.72
N VAL A 27 -8.57 -7.03 6.61
CA VAL A 27 -7.15 -6.90 6.93
C VAL A 27 -6.62 -8.18 7.56
N MET A 28 -7.41 -8.84 8.40
CA MET A 28 -6.99 -10.13 8.99
C MET A 28 -6.73 -11.17 7.92
N GLN A 29 -7.62 -11.25 6.92
CA GLN A 29 -7.47 -12.20 5.82
C GLN A 29 -6.25 -11.87 4.95
N PHE A 30 -6.05 -10.59 4.65
CA PHE A 30 -4.91 -10.16 3.85
C PHE A 30 -3.59 -10.38 4.59
N THR A 31 -3.58 -10.15 5.90
CA THR A 31 -2.39 -10.39 6.73
C THR A 31 -2.02 -11.88 6.72
N ASP A 32 -3.00 -12.77 6.77
CA ASP A 32 -2.75 -14.20 6.71
C ASP A 32 -2.14 -14.64 5.37
N ILE A 33 -2.49 -13.95 4.29
CA ILE A 33 -2.03 -14.31 2.95
C ILE A 33 -0.70 -13.61 2.61
N PHE A 34 -0.60 -12.33 2.92
CA PHE A 34 0.49 -11.48 2.42
C PHE A 34 1.45 -10.99 3.50
N GLY A 35 1.14 -11.23 4.78
CA GLY A 35 1.93 -10.71 5.88
C GLY A 35 1.40 -9.38 6.40
N ASP A 36 2.10 -8.83 7.38
CA ASP A 36 1.66 -7.64 8.10
C ASP A 36 2.03 -6.37 7.33
N HIS A 37 1.03 -5.75 6.71
CA HIS A 37 1.18 -4.52 5.92
C HIS A 37 0.07 -3.54 6.25
N THR A 38 0.27 -2.28 5.86
CA THR A 38 -0.83 -1.33 5.72
C THR A 38 -1.40 -1.52 4.32
N PHE A 39 -2.68 -1.85 4.23
CA PHE A 39 -3.33 -2.20 2.97
C PHE A 39 -4.09 -1.01 2.41
N PHE A 40 -3.97 -0.82 1.09
CA PHE A 40 -4.68 0.22 0.36
C PHE A 40 -5.51 -0.41 -0.74
N LEU A 41 -6.68 0.17 -1.01
CA LEU A 41 -7.52 -0.21 -2.14
C LEU A 41 -7.61 0.95 -3.12
N ASP A 42 -7.41 0.67 -4.39
CA ASP A 42 -7.59 1.64 -5.46
C ASP A 42 -8.45 1.05 -6.58
N GLN A 43 -8.55 1.76 -7.71
CA GLN A 43 -9.38 1.32 -8.81
C GLN A 43 -8.90 0.01 -9.45
N SER A 44 -7.64 -0.33 -9.27
CA SER A 44 -7.08 -1.56 -9.84
C SER A 44 -6.99 -2.73 -8.85
N GLY A 45 -7.17 -2.49 -7.56
CA GLY A 45 -7.22 -3.56 -6.58
C GLY A 45 -6.50 -3.24 -5.28
N LEU A 46 -5.89 -4.28 -4.70
CA LEU A 46 -5.23 -4.21 -3.40
C LEU A 46 -3.75 -3.87 -3.58
N LYS A 47 -3.28 -2.90 -2.82
CA LYS A 47 -1.89 -2.43 -2.88
C LYS A 47 -1.28 -2.36 -1.49
N VAL A 48 0.02 -2.56 -1.43
CA VAL A 48 0.84 -2.30 -0.24
C VAL A 48 2.08 -1.54 -0.68
N LEU A 49 2.83 -1.03 0.29
CA LEU A 49 4.14 -0.44 0.02
C LEU A 49 5.23 -1.36 0.56
N GLU A 50 6.26 -1.56 -0.25
CA GLU A 50 7.47 -2.27 0.17
C GLU A 50 8.61 -1.26 0.26
N PRO A 51 9.44 -1.32 1.33
CA PRO A 51 10.50 -0.35 1.47
C PRO A 51 11.51 -0.47 0.33
N THR A 52 11.94 0.68 -0.18
CA THR A 52 13.01 0.74 -1.18
C THR A 52 14.20 1.45 -0.59
N GLU A 53 15.38 1.16 -1.13
CA GLU A 53 16.60 1.81 -0.69
C GLU A 53 16.91 3.00 -1.61
N ALA A 54 16.90 4.19 -1.02
CA ALA A 54 17.33 5.40 -1.69
C ALA A 54 18.15 6.23 -0.71
N PRO A 55 19.26 5.66 -0.18
CA PRO A 55 20.01 6.31 0.91
C PRO A 55 20.63 7.64 0.49
N GLU A 56 20.93 7.80 -0.77
CA GLU A 56 21.52 9.04 -1.28
C GLU A 56 20.55 10.23 -1.21
N LEU A 57 19.26 9.96 -1.11
CA LEU A 57 18.25 11.02 -0.99
C LEU A 57 17.93 11.37 0.46
N GLY A 58 18.43 10.59 1.41
CA GLY A 58 18.13 10.80 2.82
C GLY A 58 16.66 10.71 3.17
N MET A 59 15.85 10.09 2.31
CA MET A 59 14.41 9.92 2.50
C MET A 59 14.06 8.45 2.50
N GLN A 60 13.04 8.11 3.29
CA GLN A 60 12.42 6.80 3.17
C GLN A 60 11.51 6.79 1.96
N SER A 61 11.42 5.65 1.31
CA SER A 61 10.52 5.48 0.18
C SER A 61 9.97 4.06 0.17
N GLY A 62 8.87 3.90 -0.52
CA GLY A 62 8.27 2.60 -0.73
C GLY A 62 7.78 2.47 -2.15
N GLU A 63 7.91 1.27 -2.69
CA GLU A 63 7.34 0.97 -3.99
C GLU A 63 5.95 0.40 -3.82
N VAL A 64 5.00 0.86 -4.63
CA VAL A 64 3.64 0.34 -4.62
C VAL A 64 3.64 -1.03 -5.28
N VAL A 65 3.18 -2.03 -4.53
CA VAL A 65 3.12 -3.42 -5.00
C VAL A 65 1.65 -3.83 -5.09
N SER A 66 1.27 -4.40 -6.22
CA SER A 66 -0.08 -4.92 -6.43
C SER A 66 -0.17 -6.35 -5.93
N LEU A 67 -1.15 -6.64 -5.07
CA LEU A 67 -1.34 -7.95 -4.47
C LEU A 67 -2.60 -8.66 -4.95
N ALA A 68 -3.59 -7.92 -5.43
CA ALA A 68 -4.85 -8.50 -5.88
C ALA A 68 -5.54 -7.55 -6.86
N ASP A 69 -6.28 -8.13 -7.79
CA ASP A 69 -7.04 -7.36 -8.78
C ASP A 69 -8.54 -7.51 -8.50
N TRP A 70 -9.30 -6.48 -8.86
CA TRP A 70 -10.76 -6.58 -8.82
C TRP A 70 -11.23 -7.58 -9.87
N THR A 71 -12.17 -8.44 -9.47
CA THR A 71 -12.70 -9.47 -10.38
C THR A 71 -13.93 -9.01 -11.13
N ASP A 72 -14.52 -7.86 -10.72
CA ASP A 72 -15.75 -7.36 -11.32
C ASP A 72 -15.70 -5.84 -11.45
N ALA A 73 -16.59 -5.32 -12.29
CA ALA A 73 -16.68 -3.88 -12.54
C ALA A 73 -17.29 -3.12 -11.35
N THR A 74 -17.94 -3.82 -10.42
CA THR A 74 -18.53 -3.20 -9.22
C THR A 74 -17.55 -3.08 -8.08
N LEU A 75 -16.32 -3.59 -8.23
CA LEU A 75 -15.25 -3.51 -7.25
C LEU A 75 -15.67 -4.12 -5.90
N THR A 76 -16.28 -5.31 -5.95
CA THR A 76 -16.79 -6.00 -4.76
C THR A 76 -15.96 -7.23 -4.36
N SER A 77 -15.16 -7.78 -5.28
CA SER A 77 -14.37 -8.99 -5.04
C SER A 77 -12.95 -8.81 -5.55
N LEU A 78 -12.00 -9.36 -4.82
CA LEU A 78 -10.58 -9.31 -5.17
C LEU A 78 -10.08 -10.71 -5.47
N ARG A 79 -9.21 -10.81 -6.48
CA ARG A 79 -8.48 -12.05 -6.80
C ARG A 79 -7.02 -11.84 -6.45
N PRO A 80 -6.50 -12.55 -5.44
CA PRO A 80 -5.07 -12.47 -5.13
C PRO A 80 -4.21 -13.02 -6.26
N HIS A 81 -3.04 -12.42 -6.44
CA HIS A 81 -2.03 -12.88 -7.38
C HIS A 81 -0.66 -12.71 -6.75
N GLU A 82 0.38 -13.18 -7.43
CA GLU A 82 1.73 -12.96 -6.93
C GLU A 82 2.02 -11.46 -6.90
N PRO A 83 2.77 -10.98 -5.90
CA PRO A 83 3.08 -9.54 -5.80
C PRO A 83 3.72 -9.01 -7.08
N GLU A 84 3.20 -7.91 -7.58
CA GLU A 84 3.70 -7.27 -8.80
C GLU A 84 4.12 -5.84 -8.50
N LEU A 85 5.34 -5.50 -8.87
CA LEU A 85 5.83 -4.14 -8.75
C LEU A 85 5.13 -3.25 -9.78
N THR A 86 4.61 -2.11 -9.33
CA THR A 86 3.88 -1.19 -10.21
C THR A 86 4.77 -0.12 -10.83
N GLY A 87 5.98 0.04 -10.30
CA GLY A 87 6.85 1.14 -10.72
C GLY A 87 6.53 2.48 -10.08
N THR A 88 5.52 2.55 -9.25
CA THR A 88 5.14 3.78 -8.54
C THR A 88 5.89 3.84 -7.22
N ILE A 89 6.61 4.93 -6.99
CA ILE A 89 7.38 5.14 -5.77
C ILE A 89 6.72 6.23 -4.93
N ILE A 90 6.48 5.91 -3.67
CA ILE A 90 5.97 6.86 -2.69
C ILE A 90 7.14 7.30 -1.82
N THR A 91 7.32 8.59 -1.64
CA THR A 91 8.38 9.13 -0.81
C THR A 91 7.83 9.65 0.51
N PHE A 92 8.61 9.44 1.57
CA PHE A 92 8.25 9.90 2.91
C PHE A 92 9.30 10.92 3.36
N PRO A 93 9.06 12.22 3.09
CA PRO A 93 9.99 13.25 3.53
C PRO A 93 10.14 13.21 5.04
N LYS A 94 11.36 13.41 5.52
CA LYS A 94 11.56 13.54 6.95
C LYS A 94 10.81 14.77 7.45
N ALA A 95 10.15 14.62 8.60
CA ALA A 95 9.52 15.76 9.24
C ALA A 95 10.62 16.79 9.56
N SER A 96 10.46 17.99 9.05
CA SER A 96 11.33 19.08 9.41
C SER A 96 10.86 19.70 10.71
N HIS A 97 11.78 20.08 11.51
CA HIS A 97 11.48 20.65 12.81
C HIS A 97 11.97 22.06 12.89
#